data_190c8058801d49a80bc30a2989673441
#
_entry.id   190c8058801d49a80bc30a2989673441
#
_cell.length_a   1.000
_cell.length_b   1.000
_cell.length_c   1.000
_cell.angle_alpha   90.00
_cell.angle_beta   90.00
_cell.angle_gamma   90.00
#
_symmetry.space_group_name_H-M   'P 1'
#
loop_
_entity.id
_entity.type
_entity.pdbx_description
1 polymer ?
#
loop_
_entity_poly.entity_id
_entity_poly.type
_entity_poly.pdbx_seq_one_letter_code
_entity_poly.pdbx_strand_id
1 'polypeptide(L)'
;MKRSLLERALYPLLGLVAIIAAWQAYTQLTGISRIVLPSPSDILRASVHDYALLLSQTWPTLTATVLGFAIALGIGIPLAVCVANSRVLNLALYPILVATQSIPKVAIAPIVLVWFGFGMESKLAIAFLVAFFPIVVDTAAGLRATPTGLLELARSLRASPWQIFFKVQMPAALPFIFAGAKVAITLAVIGAVIGEFVGSVNGLGNLLLTANSQLESPLAWAALIWLSALGILLFAAVSLAERLAMPWAEIGHY
;
A
#
# COMPACT_ATOMS: atom_id res chain seq x y z
N MET A 1 5.02 25.63 -23.72
CA MET A 1 4.09 24.90 -24.60
C MET A 1 3.22 24.02 -23.70
N LYS A 2 1.97 24.43 -23.46
CA LYS A 2 1.00 23.63 -22.66
C LYS A 2 0.58 22.44 -23.53
N ARG A 3 1.22 21.28 -23.35
CA ARG A 3 0.64 20.03 -23.85
C ARG A 3 -0.75 19.93 -23.22
N SER A 4 -1.77 19.75 -24.06
CA SER A 4 -3.15 19.72 -23.59
C SER A 4 -3.30 18.58 -22.57
N LEU A 5 -4.10 18.78 -21.53
CA LEU A 5 -4.43 17.74 -20.52
C LEU A 5 -4.92 16.44 -21.22
N LEU A 6 -5.54 16.59 -22.39
CA LEU A 6 -5.92 15.52 -23.30
C LEU A 6 -4.74 14.67 -23.76
N GLU A 7 -3.61 15.28 -24.16
CA GLU A 7 -2.43 14.50 -24.61
C GLU A 7 -1.81 13.70 -23.46
N ARG A 8 -1.77 14.27 -22.26
CA ARG A 8 -1.23 13.59 -21.07
C ARG A 8 -2.05 12.36 -20.64
N ALA A 9 -3.35 12.36 -20.90
CA ALA A 9 -4.21 11.21 -20.61
C ALA A 9 -4.31 10.24 -21.80
N LEU A 10 -4.30 10.76 -23.04
CA LEU A 10 -4.52 9.97 -24.25
C LEU A 10 -3.37 8.99 -24.55
N TYR A 11 -2.10 9.45 -24.43
CA TYR A 11 -0.97 8.56 -24.74
C TYR A 11 -0.85 7.35 -23.80
N PRO A 12 -0.97 7.48 -22.45
CA PRO A 12 -0.99 6.31 -21.57
C PRO A 12 -2.18 5.37 -21.85
N LEU A 13 -3.35 5.94 -22.14
CA LEU A 13 -4.54 5.14 -22.45
C LEU A 13 -4.34 4.35 -23.77
N LEU A 14 -3.84 5.00 -24.82
CA LEU A 14 -3.53 4.33 -26.09
C LEU A 14 -2.47 3.24 -25.90
N GLY A 15 -1.43 3.50 -25.10
CA GLY A 15 -0.42 2.51 -24.75
C GLY A 15 -1.03 1.28 -24.04
N LEU A 16 -1.89 1.51 -23.05
CA LEU A 16 -2.59 0.43 -22.35
C LEU A 16 -3.48 -0.38 -23.28
N VAL A 17 -4.28 0.29 -24.12
CA VAL A 17 -5.15 -0.37 -25.10
C VAL A 17 -4.32 -1.18 -26.11
N ALA A 18 -3.20 -0.65 -26.57
CA ALA A 18 -2.30 -1.35 -27.48
C ALA A 18 -1.72 -2.63 -26.85
N ILE A 19 -1.29 -2.56 -25.58
CA ILE A 19 -0.77 -3.72 -24.84
C ILE A 19 -1.87 -4.79 -24.67
N ILE A 20 -3.08 -4.41 -24.26
CA ILE A 20 -4.20 -5.34 -24.09
C ILE A 20 -4.59 -5.95 -25.45
N ALA A 21 -4.63 -5.17 -26.53
CA ALA A 21 -4.94 -5.66 -27.86
C ALA A 21 -3.85 -6.62 -28.38
N ALA A 22 -2.58 -6.31 -28.15
CA ALA A 22 -1.47 -7.19 -28.50
C ALA A 22 -1.52 -8.52 -27.73
N TRP A 23 -1.83 -8.48 -26.43
CA TRP A 23 -2.03 -9.68 -25.63
C TRP A 23 -3.21 -10.52 -26.13
N GLN A 24 -4.35 -9.90 -26.41
CA GLN A 24 -5.52 -10.57 -26.98
C GLN A 24 -5.19 -11.23 -28.32
N ALA A 25 -4.53 -10.51 -29.23
CA ALA A 25 -4.12 -11.03 -30.52
C ALA A 25 -3.13 -12.20 -30.39
N TYR A 26 -2.14 -12.06 -29.50
CA TYR A 26 -1.14 -13.10 -29.24
C TYR A 26 -1.81 -14.41 -28.78
N THR A 27 -2.70 -14.36 -27.79
CA THR A 27 -3.38 -15.56 -27.27
C THR A 27 -4.28 -16.23 -28.33
N GLN A 28 -4.91 -15.44 -29.20
CA GLN A 28 -5.76 -15.98 -30.29
C GLN A 28 -4.95 -16.58 -31.44
N LEU A 29 -3.84 -15.92 -31.84
CA LEU A 29 -3.03 -16.38 -32.98
C LEU A 29 -2.17 -17.61 -32.65
N THR A 30 -1.66 -17.68 -31.40
CA THR A 30 -0.80 -18.80 -30.99
C THR A 30 -1.58 -20.03 -30.54
N GLY A 31 -2.89 -19.89 -30.28
CA GLY A 31 -3.71 -21.00 -29.75
C GLY A 31 -3.25 -21.50 -28.37
N ILE A 32 -2.54 -20.67 -27.61
CA ILE A 32 -2.01 -21.04 -26.29
C ILE A 32 -3.16 -21.45 -25.35
N SER A 33 -2.95 -22.49 -24.54
CA SER A 33 -3.97 -22.95 -23.62
C SER A 33 -4.38 -21.84 -22.65
N ARG A 34 -5.70 -21.68 -22.42
CA ARG A 34 -6.28 -20.74 -21.44
C ARG A 34 -5.78 -20.98 -20.02
N ILE A 35 -5.33 -22.21 -19.71
CA ILE A 35 -4.74 -22.58 -18.44
C ILE A 35 -3.37 -21.90 -18.25
N VAL A 36 -2.59 -21.80 -19.33
CA VAL A 36 -1.24 -21.20 -19.29
C VAL A 36 -1.32 -19.68 -19.34
N LEU A 37 -2.06 -19.16 -20.32
CA LEU A 37 -2.24 -17.71 -20.48
C LEU A 37 -3.66 -17.40 -20.99
N PRO A 38 -4.58 -17.02 -20.09
CA PRO A 38 -5.92 -16.62 -20.49
C PRO A 38 -5.90 -15.32 -21.30
N SER A 39 -6.81 -15.20 -22.23
CA SER A 39 -6.98 -13.97 -22.99
C SER A 39 -7.64 -12.87 -22.13
N PRO A 40 -7.42 -11.58 -22.39
CA PRO A 40 -8.15 -10.50 -21.75
C PRO A 40 -9.68 -10.67 -21.78
N SER A 41 -10.21 -11.18 -22.89
CA SER A 41 -11.64 -11.47 -23.01
C SER A 41 -12.10 -12.63 -22.10
N ASP A 42 -11.27 -13.65 -21.85
CA ASP A 42 -11.60 -14.74 -20.93
C ASP A 42 -11.61 -14.25 -19.48
N ILE A 43 -10.63 -13.39 -19.12
CA ILE A 43 -10.56 -12.78 -17.79
C ILE A 43 -11.76 -11.87 -17.53
N LEU A 44 -12.17 -11.07 -18.52
CA LEU A 44 -13.35 -10.22 -18.40
C LEU A 44 -14.63 -11.06 -18.21
N ARG A 45 -14.78 -12.15 -18.98
CA ARG A 45 -15.92 -13.07 -18.80
C ARG A 45 -15.94 -13.71 -17.42
N ALA A 46 -14.80 -14.18 -16.92
CA ALA A 46 -14.68 -14.72 -15.56
C ALA A 46 -15.02 -13.64 -14.51
N SER A 47 -14.52 -12.41 -14.68
CA SER A 47 -14.85 -11.29 -13.78
C SER A 47 -16.33 -10.97 -13.72
N VAL A 48 -17.05 -11.08 -14.85
CA VAL A 48 -18.49 -10.84 -14.91
C VAL A 48 -19.29 -12.05 -14.39
N HIS A 49 -18.86 -13.27 -14.75
CA HIS A 49 -19.54 -14.50 -14.33
C HIS A 49 -19.44 -14.70 -12.81
N ASP A 50 -18.24 -14.52 -12.26
CA ASP A 50 -17.93 -14.77 -10.85
C ASP A 50 -17.92 -13.48 -10.02
N TYR A 51 -18.62 -12.43 -10.48
CA TYR A 51 -18.66 -11.12 -9.83
C TYR A 51 -19.03 -11.20 -8.34
N ALA A 52 -20.08 -11.98 -8.02
CA ALA A 52 -20.56 -12.12 -6.64
C ALA A 52 -19.50 -12.78 -5.74
N LEU A 53 -18.78 -13.78 -6.25
CA LEU A 53 -17.67 -14.44 -5.56
C LEU A 53 -16.51 -13.45 -5.35
N LEU A 54 -16.06 -12.78 -6.40
CA LEU A 54 -14.98 -11.79 -6.34
C LEU A 54 -15.30 -10.67 -5.34
N LEU A 55 -16.53 -10.16 -5.34
CA LEU A 55 -16.97 -9.14 -4.40
C LEU A 55 -16.97 -9.66 -2.96
N SER A 56 -17.47 -10.87 -2.72
CA SER A 56 -17.50 -11.49 -1.39
C SER A 56 -16.07 -11.70 -0.84
N GLN A 57 -15.12 -12.08 -1.70
CA GLN A 57 -13.73 -12.29 -1.33
C GLN A 57 -12.93 -10.98 -1.21
N THR A 58 -13.42 -9.90 -1.78
CA THR A 58 -12.80 -8.56 -1.64
C THR A 58 -12.90 -8.06 -0.19
N TRP A 59 -14.01 -8.32 0.50
CA TRP A 59 -14.27 -7.82 1.84
C TRP A 59 -13.25 -8.27 2.89
N PRO A 60 -12.89 -9.56 3.02
CA PRO A 60 -11.84 -10.01 3.93
C PRO A 60 -10.48 -9.36 3.65
N THR A 61 -10.07 -9.26 2.38
CA THR A 61 -8.81 -8.61 1.99
C THR A 61 -8.82 -7.11 2.32
N LEU A 62 -9.92 -6.42 2.02
CA LEU A 62 -10.10 -5.00 2.34
C LEU A 62 -10.01 -4.76 3.84
N THR A 63 -10.73 -5.53 4.65
CA THR A 63 -10.73 -5.36 6.11
C THR A 63 -9.35 -5.64 6.70
N ALA A 64 -8.67 -6.71 6.29
CA ALA A 64 -7.31 -7.01 6.74
C ALA A 64 -6.33 -5.88 6.39
N THR A 65 -6.41 -5.37 5.15
CA THR A 65 -5.55 -4.28 4.68
C THR A 65 -5.78 -2.99 5.46
N VAL A 66 -7.04 -2.54 5.55
CA VAL A 66 -7.38 -1.25 6.18
C VAL A 66 -7.10 -1.27 7.68
N LEU A 67 -7.45 -2.35 8.37
CA LEU A 67 -7.18 -2.47 9.81
C LEU A 67 -5.69 -2.61 10.09
N GLY A 68 -4.95 -3.43 9.32
CA GLY A 68 -3.49 -3.55 9.43
C GLY A 68 -2.79 -2.21 9.20
N PHE A 69 -3.21 -1.46 8.19
CA PHE A 69 -2.72 -0.11 7.91
C PHE A 69 -3.08 0.89 9.01
N ALA A 70 -4.31 0.87 9.53
CA ALA A 70 -4.73 1.75 10.61
C ALA A 70 -3.92 1.50 11.90
N ILE A 71 -3.66 0.24 12.25
CA ILE A 71 -2.79 -0.14 13.37
C ILE A 71 -1.36 0.36 13.12
N ALA A 72 -0.86 0.22 11.88
CA ALA A 72 0.47 0.69 11.50
C ALA A 72 0.61 2.22 11.63
N LEU A 73 -0.41 2.99 11.27
CA LEU A 73 -0.46 4.44 11.50
C LEU A 73 -0.51 4.77 12.99
N GLY A 74 -1.41 4.10 13.72
CA GLY A 74 -1.65 4.35 15.16
C GLY A 74 -0.44 4.06 16.05
N ILE A 75 0.40 3.09 15.69
CA ILE A 75 1.63 2.74 16.42
C ILE A 75 2.86 3.40 15.79
N GLY A 76 2.92 3.42 14.47
CA GLY A 76 4.11 3.89 13.74
C GLY A 76 4.35 5.38 13.87
N ILE A 77 3.31 6.22 13.77
CA ILE A 77 3.47 7.68 13.91
C ILE A 77 3.94 8.06 15.31
N PRO A 78 3.33 7.62 16.42
CA PRO A 78 3.85 7.90 17.77
C PRO A 78 5.29 7.43 17.97
N LEU A 79 5.63 6.22 17.50
CA LEU A 79 7.00 5.72 17.59
C LEU A 79 7.98 6.61 16.80
N ALA A 80 7.63 7.02 15.59
CA ALA A 80 8.44 7.93 14.79
C ALA A 80 8.66 9.27 15.48
N VAL A 81 7.62 9.82 16.14
CA VAL A 81 7.73 11.04 16.93
C VAL A 81 8.72 10.85 18.10
N CYS A 82 8.67 9.73 18.80
CA CYS A 82 9.61 9.41 19.87
C CYS A 82 11.05 9.30 19.34
N VAL A 83 11.24 8.59 18.24
CA VAL A 83 12.56 8.42 17.59
C VAL A 83 13.11 9.75 17.07
N ALA A 84 12.27 10.60 16.48
CA ALA A 84 12.70 11.90 15.94
C ALA A 84 13.10 12.89 17.04
N ASN A 85 12.43 12.86 18.18
CA ASN A 85 12.65 13.81 19.28
C ASN A 85 13.69 13.34 20.32
N SER A 86 14.14 12.08 20.29
CA SER A 86 15.12 11.53 21.23
C SER A 86 16.38 11.09 20.50
N ARG A 87 17.54 11.74 20.82
CA ARG A 87 18.83 11.35 20.27
C ARG A 87 19.18 9.90 20.59
N VAL A 88 18.85 9.44 21.79
CA VAL A 88 19.14 8.06 22.23
C VAL A 88 18.31 7.06 21.41
N LEU A 89 16.99 7.30 21.29
CA LEU A 89 16.12 6.43 20.51
C LEU A 89 16.49 6.45 19.02
N ASN A 90 16.86 7.60 18.49
CA ASN A 90 17.30 7.70 17.11
C ASN A 90 18.56 6.86 16.85
N LEU A 91 19.58 6.99 17.69
CA LEU A 91 20.83 6.23 17.52
C LEU A 91 20.65 4.73 17.77
N ALA A 92 19.74 4.35 18.68
CA ALA A 92 19.52 2.95 19.04
C ALA A 92 18.52 2.25 18.09
N LEU A 93 17.36 2.86 17.86
CA LEU A 93 16.25 2.19 17.16
C LEU A 93 16.26 2.41 15.65
N TYR A 94 16.64 3.60 15.17
CA TYR A 94 16.56 3.90 13.74
C TYR A 94 17.38 2.95 12.85
N PRO A 95 18.64 2.61 13.19
CA PRO A 95 19.40 1.63 12.42
C PRO A 95 18.77 0.23 12.44
N ILE A 96 18.17 -0.17 13.57
CA ILE A 96 17.48 -1.45 13.70
C ILE A 96 16.23 -1.46 12.80
N LEU A 97 15.42 -0.39 12.83
CA LEU A 97 14.24 -0.26 11.98
C LEU A 97 14.59 -0.35 10.49
N VAL A 98 15.68 0.30 10.07
CA VAL A 98 16.16 0.22 8.69
C VAL A 98 16.65 -1.19 8.35
N ALA A 99 17.43 -1.82 9.24
CA ALA A 99 17.94 -3.17 9.03
C ALA A 99 16.81 -4.21 8.91
N THR A 100 15.74 -4.06 9.70
CA THR A 100 14.58 -4.98 9.64
C THR A 100 13.82 -4.90 8.31
N GLN A 101 13.99 -3.84 7.51
CA GLN A 101 13.41 -3.78 6.16
C GLN A 101 14.03 -4.81 5.20
N SER A 102 15.27 -5.23 5.45
CA SER A 102 15.98 -6.24 4.66
C SER A 102 15.44 -7.67 4.91
N ILE A 103 14.67 -7.87 5.97
CA ILE A 103 14.09 -9.19 6.28
C ILE A 103 12.96 -9.49 5.29
N PRO A 104 13.00 -10.64 4.57
CA PRO A 104 11.93 -11.00 3.66
C PRO A 104 10.64 -11.31 4.42
N LYS A 105 9.71 -10.36 4.40
CA LYS A 105 8.47 -10.39 5.20
C LYS A 105 7.58 -11.59 4.84
N VAL A 106 7.66 -12.06 3.59
CA VAL A 106 6.95 -13.29 3.15
C VAL A 106 7.41 -14.51 3.94
N ALA A 107 8.70 -14.57 4.29
CA ALA A 107 9.25 -15.70 5.05
C ALA A 107 8.80 -15.71 6.52
N ILE A 108 8.34 -14.58 7.05
CA ILE A 108 7.82 -14.48 8.42
C ILE A 108 6.36 -14.97 8.51
N ALA A 109 5.62 -14.98 7.41
CA ALA A 109 4.20 -15.32 7.41
C ALA A 109 3.87 -16.67 8.06
N PRO A 110 4.58 -17.78 7.81
CA PRO A 110 4.34 -19.04 8.49
C PRO A 110 4.53 -18.97 10.02
N ILE A 111 5.50 -18.16 10.48
CA ILE A 111 5.76 -17.95 11.91
C ILE A 111 4.61 -17.18 12.57
N VAL A 112 4.12 -16.15 11.90
CA VAL A 112 2.97 -15.36 12.36
C VAL A 112 1.73 -16.24 12.49
N LEU A 113 1.53 -17.17 11.54
CA LEU A 113 0.43 -18.13 11.61
C LEU A 113 0.52 -19.08 12.82
N VAL A 114 1.72 -19.50 13.18
CA VAL A 114 1.93 -20.33 14.40
C VAL A 114 1.56 -19.55 15.66
N TRP A 115 1.83 -18.25 15.70
CA TRP A 115 1.53 -17.39 16.87
C TRP A 115 0.07 -16.97 16.97
N PHE A 116 -0.55 -16.60 15.84
CA PHE A 116 -1.89 -16.01 15.80
C PHE A 116 -2.97 -16.97 15.25
N GLY A 117 -2.58 -18.12 14.72
CA GLY A 117 -3.50 -19.09 14.13
C GLY A 117 -3.96 -18.71 12.71
N PHE A 118 -4.86 -19.55 12.19
CA PHE A 118 -5.46 -19.38 10.85
C PHE A 118 -6.70 -18.49 10.96
N GLY A 119 -6.53 -17.18 10.84
CA GLY A 119 -7.65 -16.26 11.01
C GLY A 119 -7.38 -14.86 10.48
N MET A 120 -8.23 -13.93 10.90
CA MET A 120 -8.09 -12.51 10.57
C MET A 120 -6.87 -11.90 11.27
N GLU A 121 -6.52 -12.39 12.47
CA GLU A 121 -5.44 -11.87 13.32
C GLU A 121 -4.08 -12.02 12.63
N SER A 122 -3.82 -13.15 12.00
CA SER A 122 -2.57 -13.38 11.27
C SER A 122 -2.46 -12.50 10.04
N LYS A 123 -3.55 -12.30 9.29
CA LYS A 123 -3.59 -11.37 8.15
C LYS A 123 -3.32 -9.92 8.59
N LEU A 124 -3.97 -9.50 9.67
CA LEU A 124 -3.76 -8.17 10.27
C LEU A 124 -2.31 -7.98 10.71
N ALA A 125 -1.75 -8.97 11.40
CA ALA A 125 -0.36 -8.92 11.88
C ALA A 125 0.64 -8.79 10.72
N ILE A 126 0.44 -9.54 9.63
CA ILE A 126 1.32 -9.46 8.46
C ILE A 126 1.12 -8.14 7.72
N ALA A 127 -0.12 -7.69 7.50
CA ALA A 127 -0.41 -6.40 6.88
C ALA A 127 0.18 -5.23 7.69
N PHE A 128 -0.01 -5.25 9.01
CA PHE A 128 0.62 -4.31 9.94
C PHE A 128 2.15 -4.33 9.81
N LEU A 129 2.78 -5.50 9.93
CA LEU A 129 4.23 -5.64 9.92
C LEU A 129 4.85 -5.07 8.63
N VAL A 130 4.20 -5.29 7.50
CA VAL A 130 4.71 -4.82 6.19
C VAL A 130 4.52 -3.31 6.03
N ALA A 131 3.40 -2.75 6.51
CA ALA A 131 3.07 -1.33 6.41
C ALA A 131 3.78 -0.45 7.45
N PHE A 132 4.15 -1.00 8.61
CA PHE A 132 4.68 -0.27 9.76
C PHE A 132 5.98 0.48 9.46
N PHE A 133 6.93 -0.17 8.82
CA PHE A 133 8.27 0.40 8.63
C PHE A 133 8.31 1.67 7.77
N PRO A 134 7.67 1.74 6.60
CA PRO A 134 7.61 2.98 5.82
C PRO A 134 7.03 4.14 6.62
N ILE A 135 5.97 3.88 7.39
CA ILE A 135 5.33 4.91 8.21
C ILE A 135 6.32 5.48 9.23
N VAL A 136 7.03 4.62 9.96
CA VAL A 136 7.99 5.06 10.98
C VAL A 136 9.15 5.82 10.36
N VAL A 137 9.74 5.27 9.31
CA VAL A 137 10.94 5.84 8.67
C VAL A 137 10.64 7.19 8.03
N ASP A 138 9.58 7.27 7.23
CA ASP A 138 9.24 8.49 6.50
C ASP A 138 8.72 9.58 7.45
N THR A 139 7.94 9.22 8.47
CA THR A 139 7.50 10.17 9.50
C THR A 139 8.71 10.72 10.28
N ALA A 140 9.63 9.86 10.71
CA ALA A 140 10.83 10.30 11.44
C ALA A 140 11.75 11.17 10.55
N ALA A 141 11.86 10.85 9.26
CA ALA A 141 12.59 11.66 8.29
C ALA A 141 11.94 13.03 8.11
N GLY A 142 10.61 13.09 7.96
CA GLY A 142 9.87 14.33 7.79
C GLY A 142 9.99 15.27 9.00
N LEU A 143 9.88 14.73 10.22
CA LEU A 143 10.04 15.53 11.45
C LEU A 143 11.45 16.13 11.55
N ARG A 144 12.48 15.39 11.11
CA ARG A 144 13.87 15.87 11.09
C ARG A 144 14.19 16.83 9.94
N ALA A 145 13.43 16.77 8.87
CA ALA A 145 13.58 17.65 7.72
C ALA A 145 13.06 19.08 7.98
N THR A 146 12.47 19.35 9.16
CA THR A 146 12.02 20.69 9.53
C THR A 146 13.18 21.69 9.50
N PRO A 147 13.09 22.80 8.73
CA PRO A 147 14.16 23.77 8.63
C PRO A 147 14.56 24.35 9.99
N THR A 148 15.86 24.33 10.29
CA THR A 148 16.41 24.80 11.59
C THR A 148 16.08 26.25 11.86
N GLY A 149 16.08 27.11 10.83
CA GLY A 149 15.71 28.52 10.96
C GLY A 149 14.28 28.74 11.44
N LEU A 150 13.32 27.88 11.06
CA LEU A 150 11.95 27.94 11.58
C LEU A 150 11.89 27.54 13.06
N LEU A 151 12.71 26.56 13.47
CA LEU A 151 12.80 26.14 14.87
C LEU A 151 13.44 27.23 15.74
N GLU A 152 14.50 27.89 15.26
CA GLU A 152 15.16 28.99 15.93
C GLU A 152 14.23 30.22 16.06
N LEU A 153 13.51 30.56 15.00
CA LEU A 153 12.50 31.63 15.02
C LEU A 153 11.42 31.33 16.07
N ALA A 154 10.87 30.12 16.06
CA ALA A 154 9.84 29.74 17.03
C ALA A 154 10.36 29.82 18.48
N ARG A 155 11.64 29.42 18.73
CA ARG A 155 12.27 29.55 20.05
C ARG A 155 12.52 31.01 20.44
N SER A 156 12.92 31.86 19.52
CA SER A 156 13.11 33.30 19.78
C SER A 156 11.79 34.00 20.17
N LEU A 157 10.69 33.51 19.64
CA LEU A 157 9.32 33.94 20.00
C LEU A 157 8.81 33.28 21.32
N ARG A 158 9.67 32.57 22.05
CA ARG A 158 9.34 31.85 23.29
C ARG A 158 8.21 30.83 23.15
N ALA A 159 8.08 30.22 21.97
CA ALA A 159 7.09 29.16 21.76
C ALA A 159 7.43 27.93 22.63
N SER A 160 6.39 27.34 23.23
CA SER A 160 6.55 26.12 24.02
C SER A 160 6.90 24.90 23.12
N PRO A 161 7.50 23.82 23.64
CA PRO A 161 7.82 22.61 22.84
C PRO A 161 6.59 22.05 22.12
N TRP A 162 5.43 22.06 22.75
CA TRP A 162 4.16 21.63 22.14
C TRP A 162 3.72 22.53 20.98
N GLN A 163 3.91 23.86 21.13
CA GLN A 163 3.62 24.80 20.05
C GLN A 163 4.56 24.59 18.86
N ILE A 164 5.85 24.38 19.13
CA ILE A 164 6.84 24.07 18.08
C ILE A 164 6.47 22.78 17.37
N PHE A 165 6.13 21.73 18.11
CA PHE A 165 5.76 20.45 17.54
C PHE A 165 4.50 20.55 16.66
N PHE A 166 3.37 21.04 17.20
CA PHE A 166 2.11 21.04 16.46
C PHE A 166 1.98 22.13 15.40
N LYS A 167 2.66 23.29 15.58
CA LYS A 167 2.52 24.42 14.64
C LYS A 167 3.66 24.50 13.61
N VAL A 168 4.79 23.84 13.84
CA VAL A 168 5.96 23.92 12.96
C VAL A 168 6.37 22.55 12.45
N GLN A 169 6.73 21.62 13.34
CA GLN A 169 7.28 20.32 12.94
C GLN A 169 6.23 19.42 12.29
N MET A 170 5.07 19.28 12.90
CA MET A 170 4.01 18.39 12.39
C MET A 170 3.52 18.84 11.01
N PRO A 171 3.16 20.12 10.76
CA PRO A 171 2.80 20.58 9.42
C PRO A 171 3.92 20.42 8.39
N ALA A 172 5.18 20.64 8.76
CA ALA A 172 6.32 20.44 7.88
C ALA A 172 6.56 18.94 7.56
N ALA A 173 6.23 18.04 8.48
CA ALA A 173 6.39 16.60 8.31
C ALA A 173 5.22 15.93 7.54
N LEU A 174 4.03 16.56 7.46
CA LEU A 174 2.84 15.98 6.82
C LEU A 174 3.10 15.44 5.40
N PRO A 175 3.81 16.13 4.50
CA PRO A 175 4.10 15.58 3.17
C PRO A 175 4.85 14.25 3.23
N PHE A 176 5.80 14.10 4.15
CA PHE A 176 6.55 12.87 4.36
C PHE A 176 5.67 11.77 4.96
N ILE A 177 4.81 12.13 5.93
CA ILE A 177 3.85 11.19 6.54
C ILE A 177 2.92 10.62 5.48
N PHE A 178 2.37 11.46 4.61
CA PHE A 178 1.50 11.01 3.54
C PHE A 178 2.25 10.24 2.44
N ALA A 179 3.50 10.59 2.13
CA ALA A 179 4.34 9.82 1.24
C ALA A 179 4.56 8.39 1.80
N GLY A 180 4.94 8.28 3.07
CA GLY A 180 5.06 7.01 3.76
C GLY A 180 3.72 6.24 3.83
N ALA A 181 2.62 6.93 4.10
CA ALA A 181 1.28 6.32 4.15
C ALA A 181 0.84 5.75 2.79
N LYS A 182 1.15 6.42 1.67
CA LYS A 182 0.87 5.91 0.31
C LYS A 182 1.66 4.65 0.01
N VAL A 183 2.93 4.58 0.39
CA VAL A 183 3.73 3.36 0.29
C VAL A 183 3.20 2.28 1.22
N ALA A 184 2.88 2.63 2.46
CA ALA A 184 2.41 1.69 3.46
C ALA A 184 1.07 1.05 3.11
N ILE A 185 0.11 1.79 2.55
CA ILE A 185 -1.19 1.20 2.16
C ILE A 185 -1.04 0.18 1.04
N THR A 186 -0.19 0.43 0.05
CA THR A 186 0.09 -0.54 -1.01
C THR A 186 0.79 -1.79 -0.46
N LEU A 187 1.72 -1.60 0.46
CA LEU A 187 2.39 -2.70 1.14
C LEU A 187 1.46 -3.46 2.08
N ALA A 188 0.47 -2.80 2.70
CA ALA A 188 -0.56 -3.47 3.52
C ALA A 188 -1.41 -4.44 2.69
N VAL A 189 -1.77 -4.07 1.43
CA VAL A 189 -2.44 -4.99 0.50
C VAL A 189 -1.59 -6.23 0.26
N ILE A 190 -0.29 -6.04 -0.02
CA ILE A 190 0.64 -7.15 -0.22
C ILE A 190 0.73 -8.02 1.03
N GLY A 191 0.80 -7.41 2.21
CA GLY A 191 0.83 -8.11 3.50
C GLY A 191 -0.43 -8.93 3.76
N ALA A 192 -1.61 -8.38 3.47
CA ALA A 192 -2.88 -9.10 3.59
C ALA A 192 -2.91 -10.32 2.64
N VAL A 193 -2.50 -10.15 1.38
CA VAL A 193 -2.42 -11.23 0.38
C VAL A 193 -1.44 -12.32 0.82
N ILE A 194 -0.27 -11.95 1.37
CA ILE A 194 0.69 -12.93 1.91
C ILE A 194 0.05 -13.74 3.05
N GLY A 195 -0.69 -13.09 3.96
CA GLY A 195 -1.43 -13.76 5.01
C GLY A 195 -2.51 -14.71 4.46
N GLU A 196 -3.16 -14.32 3.37
CA GLU A 196 -4.16 -15.15 2.70
C GLU A 196 -3.54 -16.36 2.00
N PHE A 197 -2.35 -16.24 1.44
CA PHE A 197 -1.64 -17.34 0.78
C PHE A 197 -1.24 -18.45 1.74
N VAL A 198 -0.88 -18.11 2.97
CA VAL A 198 -0.27 -19.09 3.87
C VAL A 198 -1.31 -19.84 4.71
N GLY A 199 -2.49 -19.25 4.95
CA GLY A 199 -3.41 -19.94 5.87
C GLY A 199 -4.81 -19.34 5.99
N SER A 200 -5.37 -18.83 4.91
CA SER A 200 -6.74 -18.31 4.94
C SER A 200 -7.68 -19.17 4.11
N VAL A 201 -8.94 -19.21 4.52
CA VAL A 201 -10.04 -19.79 3.74
C VAL A 201 -10.83 -18.74 2.96
N ASN A 202 -10.53 -17.45 3.17
CA ASN A 202 -11.25 -16.32 2.58
C ASN A 202 -10.28 -15.24 2.13
N GLY A 203 -10.66 -14.49 1.10
CA GLY A 203 -9.94 -13.35 0.55
C GLY A 203 -9.54 -13.56 -0.91
N LEU A 204 -9.25 -12.44 -1.59
CA LEU A 204 -8.88 -12.48 -3.01
C LEU A 204 -7.56 -13.23 -3.25
N GLY A 205 -6.61 -13.16 -2.31
CA GLY A 205 -5.37 -13.92 -2.39
C GLY A 205 -5.62 -15.43 -2.26
N ASN A 206 -6.46 -15.85 -1.32
CA ASN A 206 -6.87 -17.25 -1.22
C ASN A 206 -7.61 -17.71 -2.48
N LEU A 207 -8.54 -16.90 -3.01
CA LEU A 207 -9.25 -17.20 -4.24
C LEU A 207 -8.27 -17.38 -5.42
N LEU A 208 -7.26 -16.52 -5.52
CA LEU A 208 -6.23 -16.62 -6.55
C LEU A 208 -5.47 -17.96 -6.48
N LEU A 209 -5.06 -18.39 -5.29
CA LEU A 209 -4.38 -19.67 -5.10
C LEU A 209 -5.29 -20.86 -5.40
N THR A 210 -6.53 -20.81 -4.93
CA THR A 210 -7.51 -21.89 -5.13
C THR A 210 -7.85 -22.04 -6.60
N ALA A 211 -8.16 -20.96 -7.29
CA ALA A 211 -8.43 -20.96 -8.72
C ALA A 211 -7.23 -21.47 -9.54
N ASN A 212 -6.00 -21.07 -9.15
CA ASN A 212 -4.79 -21.56 -9.79
C ASN A 212 -4.57 -23.06 -9.57
N SER A 213 -4.85 -23.57 -8.37
CA SER A 213 -4.73 -25.00 -8.07
C SER A 213 -5.77 -25.86 -8.79
N GLN A 214 -6.93 -25.26 -9.12
CA GLN A 214 -8.01 -25.90 -9.88
C GLN A 214 -7.84 -25.72 -11.41
N LEU A 215 -6.73 -25.10 -11.85
CA LEU A 215 -6.44 -24.78 -13.25
C LEU A 215 -7.47 -23.81 -13.88
N GLU A 216 -8.18 -23.06 -13.05
CA GLU A 216 -9.12 -21.98 -13.46
C GLU A 216 -8.37 -20.66 -13.64
N SER A 217 -7.39 -20.64 -14.54
CA SER A 217 -6.53 -19.48 -14.75
C SER A 217 -7.29 -18.18 -15.05
N PRO A 218 -8.39 -18.16 -15.82
CA PRO A 218 -9.17 -16.93 -16.04
C PRO A 218 -9.69 -16.33 -14.73
N LEU A 219 -10.15 -17.15 -13.77
CA LEU A 219 -10.60 -16.69 -12.45
C LEU A 219 -9.44 -16.21 -11.58
N ALA A 220 -8.30 -16.91 -11.61
CA ALA A 220 -7.10 -16.49 -10.89
C ALA A 220 -6.61 -15.10 -11.37
N TRP A 221 -6.58 -14.88 -12.69
CA TRP A 221 -6.24 -13.57 -13.26
C TRP A 221 -7.31 -12.49 -12.96
N ALA A 222 -8.58 -12.86 -12.93
CA ALA A 222 -9.63 -11.96 -12.50
C ALA A 222 -9.42 -11.51 -11.04
N ALA A 223 -9.14 -12.43 -10.13
CA ALA A 223 -8.82 -12.12 -8.74
C ALA A 223 -7.59 -11.20 -8.62
N LEU A 224 -6.54 -11.41 -9.43
CA LEU A 224 -5.36 -10.54 -9.48
C LEU A 224 -5.69 -9.11 -9.94
N ILE A 225 -6.56 -8.96 -10.95
CA ILE A 225 -7.02 -7.65 -11.42
C ILE A 225 -7.84 -6.94 -10.33
N TRP A 226 -8.71 -7.67 -9.63
CA TRP A 226 -9.50 -7.12 -8.51
C TRP A 226 -8.61 -6.69 -7.34
N LEU A 227 -7.57 -7.46 -7.01
CA LEU A 227 -6.53 -7.07 -6.03
C LEU A 227 -5.82 -5.78 -6.45
N SER A 228 -5.46 -5.69 -7.73
CA SER A 228 -4.80 -4.49 -8.28
C SER A 228 -5.73 -3.28 -8.21
N ALA A 229 -7.00 -3.45 -8.58
CA ALA A 229 -8.01 -2.39 -8.48
C ALA A 229 -8.21 -1.94 -7.03
N LEU A 230 -8.28 -2.89 -6.08
CA LEU A 230 -8.37 -2.60 -4.65
C LEU A 230 -7.17 -1.78 -4.17
N GLY A 231 -5.96 -2.17 -4.54
CA GLY A 231 -4.73 -1.44 -4.20
C GLY A 231 -4.72 -0.01 -4.75
N ILE A 232 -5.12 0.16 -6.02
CA ILE A 232 -5.22 1.49 -6.66
C ILE A 232 -6.27 2.36 -5.96
N LEU A 233 -7.44 1.80 -5.62
CA LEU A 233 -8.50 2.54 -4.92
C LEU A 233 -8.06 2.97 -3.52
N LEU A 234 -7.38 2.11 -2.77
CA LEU A 234 -6.86 2.44 -1.44
C LEU A 234 -5.75 3.50 -1.51
N PHE A 235 -4.84 3.38 -2.48
CA PHE A 235 -3.83 4.41 -2.74
C PHE A 235 -4.47 5.76 -3.09
N ALA A 236 -5.49 5.75 -3.95
CA ALA A 236 -6.23 6.96 -4.33
C ALA A 236 -6.96 7.56 -3.12
N ALA A 237 -7.52 6.75 -2.23
CA ALA A 237 -8.16 7.21 -1.00
C ALA A 237 -7.15 7.93 -0.06
N VAL A 238 -5.94 7.37 0.12
CA VAL A 238 -4.88 8.03 0.90
C VAL A 238 -4.41 9.32 0.21
N SER A 239 -4.27 9.31 -1.12
CA SER A 239 -3.91 10.53 -1.89
C SER A 239 -5.00 11.61 -1.81
N LEU A 240 -6.27 11.22 -1.75
CA LEU A 240 -7.36 12.17 -1.53
C LEU A 240 -7.31 12.76 -0.11
N ALA A 241 -7.07 11.91 0.90
CA ALA A 241 -6.90 12.36 2.29
C ALA A 241 -5.72 13.35 2.41
N GLU A 242 -4.60 13.10 1.71
CA GLU A 242 -3.47 14.02 1.63
C GLU A 242 -3.87 15.39 1.10
N ARG A 243 -4.59 15.44 -0.03
CA ARG A 243 -5.05 16.71 -0.65
C ARG A 243 -5.98 17.48 0.28
N LEU A 244 -6.85 16.79 1.00
CA LEU A 244 -7.76 17.42 1.95
C LEU A 244 -7.05 17.90 3.21
N ALA A 245 -6.03 17.19 3.67
CA ALA A 245 -5.26 17.54 4.88
C ALA A 245 -4.23 18.66 4.64
N MET A 246 -3.76 18.83 3.39
CA MET A 246 -2.71 19.79 3.05
C MET A 246 -3.08 20.67 1.85
N PRO A 247 -4.13 21.49 1.94
CA PRO A 247 -4.53 22.38 0.83
C PRO A 247 -3.48 23.44 0.50
N TRP A 248 -2.53 23.68 1.41
CA TRP A 248 -1.43 24.63 1.21
C TRP A 248 -0.18 24.01 0.55
N ALA A 249 -0.08 22.69 0.48
CA ALA A 249 1.04 22.06 -0.19
C ALA A 249 0.76 22.08 -1.69
N GLU A 250 1.63 22.74 -2.46
CA GLU A 250 1.67 22.55 -3.91
C GLU A 250 2.03 21.07 -4.14
N ILE A 251 1.02 20.25 -4.39
CA ILE A 251 1.21 18.86 -4.77
C ILE A 251 1.80 18.91 -6.17
N GLY A 252 3.13 18.78 -6.25
CA GLY A 252 3.86 18.81 -7.49
C GLY A 252 3.24 17.82 -8.48
N HIS A 253 2.78 18.33 -9.59
CA HIS A 253 2.36 17.51 -10.72
C HIS A 253 3.63 16.91 -11.35
N TYR A 254 3.95 15.67 -10.95
CA TYR A 254 4.89 14.83 -11.70
C TYR A 254 4.20 14.18 -12.91
#